data_0840adcc3df5f9b19373a89e1247890a
#
_entry.id   0840adcc3df5f9b19373a89e1247890a
#
_cell.length_a   1.000
_cell.length_b   1.000
_cell.length_c   1.000
_cell.angle_alpha   90.00
_cell.angle_beta   90.00
_cell.angle_gamma   90.00
#
_symmetry.space_group_name_H-M   'P 1'
#
loop_
_entity.id
_entity.type
_entity.pdbx_description
1 polymer ?
#
loop_
_entity_poly.entity_id
_entity_poly.type
_entity_poly.pdbx_seq_one_letter_code
_entity_poly.pdbx_strand_id
1 'polypeptide(L)'
;MMRALATLLTAVAATLIASAPAEARKKKQPVAAPPAPQVALPASANGVNVRYYYERRQYPAIWFGAKGGDAAISQLLTILRRAPIDGMNNGPTVAASVEAAVQRARTSNDPMQVKAAELAMAAAWADYVQAIKRPSTNVIYGDPALAQTTPHPDRTLALAEAAPSLAQHLQSVASINPYYSAIRDVAIAEAAANGGRPSDKALLNLERARIIPGSGKYILVNSAEQRLHMIEGGQDVGSMKVVVGDPIELKLPTPIIASTMYYAIANPYWHVPTHLIKKFAPAIAKSPAAYLKSRNYEIISDFGKNPQILEPSSVDWKAVAAGTATTILRQRPGGQNSMGKMKFPFPNKEGIFLHDTPTRTHFAKENRNISNGCIRVEDYRRLANWLFGRDIAAVGTDPEQHIAMQRGVPVFVTYLTMVPSSTGMASFEDRYGWDRPGAMAGGMSAGSGAISVGGGASPK
;
A
#
# COMPACT_ATOMS: atom_id res chain seq x y z
N MET A 1 46.22 -30.58 -52.10
CA MET A 1 46.62 -31.89 -52.66
C MET A 1 45.45 -32.82 -52.34
N MET A 2 44.52 -33.05 -53.28
CA MET A 2 44.45 -34.15 -54.26
C MET A 2 44.57 -35.53 -53.56
N ARG A 3 43.65 -36.45 -53.64
CA ARG A 3 42.91 -37.18 -54.66
C ARG A 3 41.86 -38.07 -53.99
N ALA A 4 40.60 -38.18 -54.30
CA ALA A 4 40.00 -38.79 -55.52
C ALA A 4 39.71 -40.30 -55.41
N LEU A 5 38.41 -40.58 -55.53
CA LEU A 5 37.71 -41.69 -56.21
C LEU A 5 38.04 -43.18 -55.90
N ALA A 6 36.97 -43.95 -55.62
CA ALA A 6 36.53 -44.95 -56.63
C ALA A 6 35.26 -45.67 -56.21
N THR A 7 34.30 -45.65 -57.10
CA THR A 7 33.06 -46.40 -57.25
C THR A 7 33.28 -47.88 -57.48
N LEU A 8 32.47 -48.81 -57.01
CA LEU A 8 32.18 -50.08 -57.68
C LEU A 8 30.75 -50.53 -57.42
N LEU A 9 29.96 -50.60 -58.48
CA LEU A 9 28.69 -51.30 -58.59
C LEU A 9 28.97 -52.80 -58.75
N THR A 10 28.13 -53.62 -58.09
CA THR A 10 27.81 -54.98 -58.59
C THR A 10 26.38 -55.33 -58.28
N ALA A 11 25.62 -55.57 -59.33
CA ALA A 11 24.28 -56.14 -59.29
C ALA A 11 24.39 -57.67 -59.24
N VAL A 12 23.50 -58.38 -58.58
CA VAL A 12 23.05 -59.74 -59.01
C VAL A 12 21.78 -60.18 -58.28
N ALA A 13 20.80 -60.50 -59.06
CA ALA A 13 19.76 -61.57 -59.01
C ALA A 13 18.72 -61.60 -57.84
N ALA A 14 17.49 -61.44 -58.32
CA ALA A 14 16.25 -61.76 -57.58
C ALA A 14 16.05 -63.28 -57.48
N THR A 15 15.69 -63.76 -56.32
CA THR A 15 15.02 -65.05 -56.11
C THR A 15 13.70 -64.83 -55.38
N LEU A 16 12.59 -65.06 -56.04
CA LEU A 16 11.26 -65.09 -55.50
C LEU A 16 11.10 -66.36 -54.62
N ILE A 17 10.90 -66.13 -53.31
CA ILE A 17 10.35 -67.13 -52.43
C ILE A 17 9.04 -66.60 -51.86
N ALA A 18 7.93 -67.24 -52.25
CA ALA A 18 6.62 -67.01 -51.72
C ALA A 18 6.57 -67.39 -50.23
N SER A 19 6.34 -66.48 -49.36
CA SER A 19 6.08 -66.73 -47.94
C SER A 19 4.65 -66.35 -47.59
N ALA A 20 3.99 -67.27 -46.93
CA ALA A 20 2.64 -67.21 -46.39
C ALA A 20 2.40 -65.97 -45.48
N PRO A 21 1.16 -65.48 -45.34
CA PRO A 21 0.87 -64.31 -44.50
C PRO A 21 1.12 -64.58 -43.04
N ALA A 22 2.04 -63.83 -42.43
CA ALA A 22 2.27 -63.82 -40.99
C ALA A 22 1.10 -63.13 -40.29
N GLU A 23 0.36 -63.89 -39.51
CA GLU A 23 -0.64 -63.31 -38.57
C GLU A 23 0.02 -62.23 -37.70
N ALA A 24 -0.45 -60.99 -37.84
CA ALA A 24 -0.01 -59.87 -37.02
C ALA A 24 -0.45 -60.11 -35.58
N ARG A 25 0.46 -60.58 -34.71
CA ARG A 25 0.32 -60.55 -33.27
C ARG A 25 0.11 -59.10 -32.84
N LYS A 26 -1.15 -58.69 -32.56
CA LYS A 26 -1.46 -57.43 -31.91
C LYS A 26 -0.71 -57.39 -30.57
N LYS A 27 0.37 -56.61 -30.48
CA LYS A 27 1.00 -56.26 -29.20
C LYS A 27 -0.09 -55.57 -28.38
N LYS A 28 -0.54 -56.23 -27.29
CA LYS A 28 -1.35 -55.60 -26.24
C LYS A 28 -0.59 -54.35 -25.77
N GLN A 29 -1.12 -53.18 -26.04
CA GLN A 29 -0.63 -51.95 -25.39
C GLN A 29 -0.71 -52.15 -23.88
N PRO A 30 0.32 -51.76 -23.10
CA PRO A 30 0.23 -51.82 -21.65
C PRO A 30 -0.98 -50.98 -21.25
N VAL A 31 -1.90 -51.60 -20.51
CA VAL A 31 -2.99 -50.88 -19.86
C VAL A 31 -2.32 -49.88 -18.92
N ALA A 32 -2.54 -48.59 -19.15
CA ALA A 32 -2.04 -47.56 -18.25
C ALA A 32 -2.49 -47.88 -16.84
N ALA A 33 -1.55 -47.92 -15.92
CA ALA A 33 -1.87 -48.11 -14.51
C ALA A 33 -2.91 -47.05 -14.09
N PRO A 34 -3.92 -47.43 -13.31
CA PRO A 34 -4.90 -46.46 -12.82
C PRO A 34 -4.16 -45.31 -12.12
N PRO A 35 -4.59 -44.07 -12.33
CA PRO A 35 -3.94 -42.92 -11.69
C PRO A 35 -3.95 -43.14 -10.19
N ALA A 36 -2.80 -42.89 -9.57
CA ALA A 36 -2.68 -43.03 -8.10
C ALA A 36 -3.79 -42.22 -7.40
N PRO A 37 -4.39 -42.73 -6.34
CA PRO A 37 -5.47 -42.06 -5.64
C PRO A 37 -5.04 -40.66 -5.22
N GLN A 38 -5.73 -39.65 -5.75
CA GLN A 38 -5.44 -38.24 -5.42
C GLN A 38 -6.04 -37.93 -4.06
N VAL A 39 -5.23 -37.32 -3.19
CA VAL A 39 -5.69 -36.79 -1.91
C VAL A 39 -6.73 -35.67 -2.20
N ALA A 40 -7.94 -35.85 -1.67
CA ALA A 40 -8.96 -34.80 -1.75
C ALA A 40 -8.50 -33.58 -0.99
N LEU A 41 -8.45 -32.42 -1.68
CA LEU A 41 -8.18 -31.14 -1.05
C LEU A 41 -9.49 -30.59 -0.46
N PRO A 42 -9.44 -29.91 0.70
CA PRO A 42 -10.57 -29.09 1.12
C PRO A 42 -10.87 -28.03 0.04
N ALA A 43 -12.12 -27.59 -0.04
CA ALA A 43 -12.51 -26.51 -0.94
C ALA A 43 -11.75 -25.23 -0.54
N SER A 44 -10.69 -24.92 -1.28
CA SER A 44 -9.81 -23.78 -1.08
C SER A 44 -9.54 -23.13 -2.44
N ALA A 45 -9.57 -21.82 -2.46
CA ALA A 45 -9.23 -21.04 -3.66
C ALA A 45 -7.81 -21.34 -4.18
N ASN A 46 -6.90 -21.72 -3.28
CA ASN A 46 -5.49 -21.98 -3.57
C ASN A 46 -5.13 -23.48 -3.63
N GLY A 47 -6.10 -24.37 -3.48
CA GLY A 47 -5.85 -25.81 -3.38
C GLY A 47 -5.03 -26.41 -4.51
N VAL A 48 -5.27 -25.99 -5.75
CA VAL A 48 -4.51 -26.45 -6.94
C VAL A 48 -3.04 -26.00 -6.87
N ASN A 49 -2.78 -24.73 -6.55
CA ASN A 49 -1.43 -24.17 -6.44
C ASN A 49 -0.65 -24.84 -5.30
N VAL A 50 -1.30 -25.06 -4.16
CA VAL A 50 -0.71 -25.73 -3.01
C VAL A 50 -0.33 -27.17 -3.34
N ARG A 51 -1.22 -27.93 -3.99
CA ARG A 51 -0.91 -29.28 -4.45
C ARG A 51 0.32 -29.29 -5.36
N TYR A 52 0.36 -28.39 -6.36
CA TYR A 52 1.48 -28.28 -7.28
C TYR A 52 2.79 -27.92 -6.57
N TYR A 53 2.76 -27.05 -5.57
CA TYR A 53 3.92 -26.73 -4.72
C TYR A 53 4.48 -27.99 -4.05
N TYR A 54 3.59 -28.78 -3.39
CA TYR A 54 3.98 -29.99 -2.68
C TYR A 54 4.50 -31.09 -3.61
N GLU A 55 3.83 -31.35 -4.73
CA GLU A 55 4.25 -32.35 -5.72
C GLU A 55 5.63 -32.06 -6.29
N ARG A 56 5.88 -30.82 -6.68
CA ARG A 56 7.14 -30.37 -7.25
C ARG A 56 8.31 -30.44 -6.26
N ARG A 57 8.05 -30.34 -4.98
CA ARG A 57 9.02 -30.40 -3.89
C ARG A 57 9.03 -31.75 -3.15
N GLN A 58 8.43 -32.77 -3.72
CA GLN A 58 8.39 -34.13 -3.15
C GLN A 58 7.75 -34.20 -1.77
N TYR A 59 6.70 -33.41 -1.53
CA TYR A 59 5.93 -33.36 -0.28
C TYR A 59 6.78 -33.03 0.97
N PRO A 60 7.34 -31.83 1.09
CA PRO A 60 8.04 -31.43 2.30
C PRO A 60 7.10 -31.44 3.50
N ALA A 61 7.57 -31.95 4.63
CA ALA A 61 6.82 -31.91 5.89
C ALA A 61 6.96 -30.50 6.52
N ILE A 62 6.10 -29.57 6.14
CA ILE A 62 6.10 -28.20 6.69
C ILE A 62 5.46 -28.19 8.07
N TRP A 63 4.28 -28.80 8.22
CA TRP A 63 3.46 -28.78 9.44
C TRP A 63 3.79 -29.87 10.43
N PHE A 64 4.06 -31.09 9.95
CA PHE A 64 4.45 -32.22 10.79
C PHE A 64 5.98 -32.41 10.87
N GLY A 65 6.76 -31.55 10.25
CA GLY A 65 8.23 -31.58 10.32
C GLY A 65 8.78 -30.93 11.60
N ALA A 66 10.10 -30.96 11.74
CA ALA A 66 10.82 -30.51 12.93
C ALA A 66 10.60 -29.02 13.29
N LYS A 67 10.28 -28.18 12.30
CA LYS A 67 10.03 -26.75 12.48
C LYS A 67 8.56 -26.40 12.70
N GLY A 68 7.66 -27.35 12.47
CA GLY A 68 6.22 -27.26 12.64
C GLY A 68 5.76 -27.79 14.00
N GLY A 69 4.95 -28.84 13.96
CA GLY A 69 4.43 -29.52 15.14
C GLY A 69 3.23 -28.84 15.79
N ASP A 70 2.90 -29.28 16.99
CA ASP A 70 1.67 -28.89 17.69
C ASP A 70 1.53 -27.40 17.93
N ALA A 71 2.63 -26.70 18.20
CA ALA A 71 2.62 -25.25 18.40
C ALA A 71 2.20 -24.49 17.12
N ALA A 72 2.71 -24.90 15.96
CA ALA A 72 2.35 -24.28 14.69
C ALA A 72 0.91 -24.59 14.28
N ILE A 73 0.46 -25.83 14.50
CA ILE A 73 -0.91 -26.26 14.22
C ILE A 73 -1.90 -25.49 15.11
N SER A 74 -1.63 -25.42 16.42
CA SER A 74 -2.44 -24.63 17.36
C SER A 74 -2.51 -23.16 16.99
N GLN A 75 -1.36 -22.58 16.61
CA GLN A 75 -1.29 -21.18 16.15
C GLN A 75 -2.11 -20.94 14.88
N LEU A 76 -2.03 -21.86 13.89
CA LEU A 76 -2.83 -21.77 12.68
C LEU A 76 -4.33 -21.80 13.00
N LEU A 77 -4.78 -22.75 13.82
CA LEU A 77 -6.19 -22.87 14.20
C LEU A 77 -6.69 -21.62 14.94
N THR A 78 -5.87 -21.05 15.83
CA THR A 78 -6.17 -19.80 16.53
C THR A 78 -6.33 -18.63 15.54
N ILE A 79 -5.44 -18.52 14.56
CA ILE A 79 -5.51 -17.51 13.51
C ILE A 79 -6.77 -17.69 12.67
N LEU A 80 -7.08 -18.90 12.23
CA LEU A 80 -8.23 -19.19 11.38
C LEU A 80 -9.56 -18.91 12.08
N ARG A 81 -9.69 -19.22 13.37
CA ARG A 81 -10.91 -18.96 14.15
C ARG A 81 -11.25 -17.47 14.25
N ARG A 82 -10.25 -16.59 14.29
CA ARG A 82 -10.43 -15.12 14.31
C ARG A 82 -10.37 -14.46 12.93
N ALA A 83 -10.07 -15.22 11.87
CA ALA A 83 -9.79 -14.72 10.55
C ALA A 83 -10.91 -13.87 9.88
N PRO A 84 -12.20 -13.96 10.28
CA PRO A 84 -13.21 -13.00 9.85
C PRO A 84 -12.84 -11.53 10.14
N ILE A 85 -12.17 -11.26 11.26
CA ILE A 85 -11.69 -9.92 11.63
C ILE A 85 -10.57 -9.46 10.67
N ASP A 86 -9.76 -10.40 10.19
CA ASP A 86 -8.67 -10.15 9.25
C ASP A 86 -9.14 -10.15 7.77
N GLY A 87 -10.44 -10.43 7.52
CA GLY A 87 -11.07 -10.40 6.20
C GLY A 87 -11.25 -11.77 5.51
N MET A 88 -11.01 -12.88 6.22
CA MET A 88 -11.31 -14.24 5.74
C MET A 88 -12.58 -14.79 6.43
N ASN A 89 -13.74 -14.44 5.89
CA ASN A 89 -15.04 -14.72 6.54
C ASN A 89 -15.32 -16.20 6.81
N ASN A 90 -14.79 -17.12 5.99
CA ASN A 90 -14.94 -18.57 6.15
C ASN A 90 -13.90 -19.19 7.09
N GLY A 91 -13.05 -18.39 7.73
CA GLY A 91 -11.97 -18.87 8.60
C GLY A 91 -12.38 -19.91 9.64
N PRO A 92 -13.45 -19.72 10.43
CA PRO A 92 -13.92 -20.71 11.40
C PRO A 92 -14.29 -22.07 10.78
N THR A 93 -14.93 -22.07 9.62
CA THR A 93 -15.27 -23.30 8.88
C THR A 93 -14.02 -24.03 8.38
N VAL A 94 -13.05 -23.25 7.87
CA VAL A 94 -11.75 -23.77 7.44
C VAL A 94 -10.98 -24.34 8.64
N ALA A 95 -11.00 -23.64 9.79
CA ALA A 95 -10.38 -24.14 11.03
C ALA A 95 -10.93 -25.50 11.46
N ALA A 96 -12.26 -25.67 11.47
CA ALA A 96 -12.90 -26.96 11.80
C ALA A 96 -12.49 -28.07 10.82
N SER A 97 -12.41 -27.78 9.52
CA SER A 97 -11.99 -28.74 8.49
C SER A 97 -10.51 -29.16 8.66
N VAL A 98 -9.64 -28.19 8.95
CA VAL A 98 -8.22 -28.43 9.23
C VAL A 98 -8.06 -29.29 10.50
N GLU A 99 -8.75 -28.92 11.57
CA GLU A 99 -8.71 -29.66 12.85
C GLU A 99 -9.13 -31.11 12.66
N ALA A 100 -10.22 -31.37 11.93
CA ALA A 100 -10.67 -32.72 11.61
C ALA A 100 -9.63 -33.51 10.76
N ALA A 101 -8.95 -32.83 9.80
CA ALA A 101 -7.89 -33.47 9.02
C ALA A 101 -6.67 -33.84 9.88
N VAL A 102 -6.25 -32.93 10.77
CA VAL A 102 -5.16 -33.20 11.74
C VAL A 102 -5.48 -34.33 12.67
N GLN A 103 -6.71 -34.42 13.19
CA GLN A 103 -7.13 -35.53 14.04
C GLN A 103 -7.09 -36.86 13.29
N ARG A 104 -7.59 -36.92 12.06
CA ARG A 104 -7.49 -38.14 11.24
C ARG A 104 -6.03 -38.59 11.02
N ALA A 105 -5.15 -37.60 10.71
CA ALA A 105 -3.73 -37.87 10.53
C ALA A 105 -3.05 -38.43 11.80
N ARG A 106 -3.48 -37.99 12.99
CA ARG A 106 -2.93 -38.44 14.28
C ARG A 106 -3.44 -39.78 14.74
N THR A 107 -4.69 -40.12 14.42
CA THR A 107 -5.33 -41.38 14.86
C THR A 107 -5.16 -42.50 13.86
N SER A 108 -4.82 -42.20 12.61
CA SER A 108 -4.60 -43.15 11.53
C SER A 108 -3.10 -43.31 11.26
N ASN A 109 -2.61 -44.53 11.07
CA ASN A 109 -1.25 -44.80 10.60
C ASN A 109 -1.14 -44.70 9.06
N ASP A 110 -2.15 -44.16 8.39
CA ASP A 110 -2.17 -44.00 6.93
C ASP A 110 -1.41 -42.75 6.47
N PRO A 111 -0.30 -42.87 5.72
CA PRO A 111 0.44 -41.74 5.19
C PRO A 111 -0.39 -40.81 4.31
N MET A 112 -1.50 -41.29 3.73
CA MET A 112 -2.39 -40.47 2.92
C MET A 112 -3.16 -39.44 3.78
N GLN A 113 -3.51 -39.80 5.03
CA GLN A 113 -4.15 -38.87 5.95
C GLN A 113 -3.16 -37.77 6.40
N VAL A 114 -1.90 -38.11 6.60
CA VAL A 114 -0.84 -37.12 6.91
C VAL A 114 -0.67 -36.14 5.75
N LYS A 115 -0.57 -36.63 4.51
CA LYS A 115 -0.51 -35.78 3.31
C LYS A 115 -1.75 -34.91 3.16
N ALA A 116 -2.95 -35.45 3.44
CA ALA A 116 -4.18 -34.68 3.38
C ALA A 116 -4.19 -33.54 4.40
N ALA A 117 -3.73 -33.75 5.61
CA ALA A 117 -3.64 -32.74 6.65
C ALA A 117 -2.58 -31.67 6.33
N GLU A 118 -1.39 -32.08 5.82
CA GLU A 118 -0.36 -31.13 5.32
C GLU A 118 -0.94 -30.19 4.27
N LEU A 119 -1.61 -30.72 3.24
CA LEU A 119 -2.21 -29.92 2.16
C LEU A 119 -3.34 -29.03 2.68
N ALA A 120 -4.17 -29.52 3.62
CA ALA A 120 -5.26 -28.73 4.19
C ALA A 120 -4.73 -27.51 4.99
N MET A 121 -3.71 -27.72 5.82
CA MET A 121 -3.08 -26.63 6.57
C MET A 121 -2.39 -25.62 5.66
N ALA A 122 -1.66 -26.10 4.66
CA ALA A 122 -0.98 -25.25 3.68
C ALA A 122 -1.97 -24.40 2.86
N ALA A 123 -3.09 -24.98 2.43
CA ALA A 123 -4.14 -24.26 1.70
C ALA A 123 -4.81 -23.21 2.59
N ALA A 124 -5.15 -23.57 3.83
CA ALA A 124 -5.73 -22.64 4.80
C ALA A 124 -4.79 -21.46 5.12
N TRP A 125 -3.49 -21.73 5.24
CA TRP A 125 -2.49 -20.69 5.46
C TRP A 125 -2.35 -19.77 4.22
N ALA A 126 -2.31 -20.32 3.02
CA ALA A 126 -2.23 -19.53 1.80
C ALA A 126 -3.46 -18.64 1.62
N ASP A 127 -4.67 -19.16 1.87
CA ASP A 127 -5.92 -18.41 1.80
C ASP A 127 -5.94 -17.27 2.84
N TYR A 128 -5.50 -17.55 4.08
CA TYR A 128 -5.40 -16.53 5.12
C TYR A 128 -4.41 -15.42 4.76
N VAL A 129 -3.22 -15.77 4.27
CA VAL A 129 -2.20 -14.77 3.89
C VAL A 129 -2.67 -13.90 2.74
N GLN A 130 -3.40 -14.47 1.78
CA GLN A 130 -4.01 -13.68 0.71
C GLN A 130 -5.09 -12.73 1.24
N ALA A 131 -5.92 -13.18 2.16
CA ALA A 131 -6.96 -12.34 2.77
C ALA A 131 -6.35 -11.17 3.56
N ILE A 132 -5.34 -11.44 4.40
CA ILE A 132 -4.75 -10.39 5.25
C ILE A 132 -3.83 -9.45 4.48
N LYS A 133 -3.26 -9.87 3.35
CA LYS A 133 -2.37 -9.06 2.50
C LYS A 133 -3.04 -8.55 1.22
N ARG A 134 -4.36 -8.63 1.13
CA ARG A 134 -5.08 -8.07 -0.01
C ARG A 134 -4.82 -6.56 -0.14
N PRO A 135 -4.77 -6.02 -1.35
CA PRO A 135 -4.68 -4.57 -1.56
C PRO A 135 -5.86 -3.83 -0.92
N SER A 136 -5.61 -2.67 -0.34
CA SER A 136 -6.67 -1.76 0.08
C SER A 136 -7.15 -0.94 -1.11
N THR A 137 -8.47 -0.85 -1.29
CA THR A 137 -9.10 -0.13 -2.42
C THR A 137 -9.21 1.38 -2.18
N ASN A 138 -9.09 1.81 -0.93
CA ASN A 138 -9.30 3.20 -0.52
C ASN A 138 -7.97 3.97 -0.32
N VAL A 139 -6.89 3.54 -0.97
CA VAL A 139 -5.57 4.12 -0.87
C VAL A 139 -5.10 4.64 -2.21
N ILE A 140 -4.59 5.86 -2.24
CA ILE A 140 -3.89 6.41 -3.40
C ILE A 140 -2.43 5.98 -3.32
N TYR A 141 -2.04 5.04 -4.17
CA TYR A 141 -0.64 4.65 -4.31
C TYR A 141 0.06 5.59 -5.28
N GLY A 142 0.76 6.58 -4.73
CA GLY A 142 1.58 7.52 -5.49
C GLY A 142 2.92 6.91 -5.92
N ASP A 143 3.39 5.90 -5.21
CA ASP A 143 4.52 5.06 -5.58
C ASP A 143 4.02 3.62 -5.80
N PRO A 144 4.05 3.09 -7.03
CA PRO A 144 3.61 1.74 -7.32
C PRO A 144 4.35 0.66 -6.53
N ALA A 145 5.59 0.91 -6.12
CA ALA A 145 6.37 -0.05 -5.31
C ALA A 145 5.79 -0.28 -3.91
N LEU A 146 4.98 0.66 -3.41
CA LEU A 146 4.29 0.55 -2.13
C LEU A 146 2.91 -0.10 -2.25
N ALA A 147 2.43 -0.34 -3.47
CA ALA A 147 1.16 -1.01 -3.67
C ALA A 147 1.24 -2.44 -3.12
N GLN A 148 0.33 -2.76 -2.21
CA GLN A 148 0.23 -4.12 -1.69
C GLN A 148 -0.18 -5.07 -2.82
N THR A 149 0.51 -6.19 -2.90
CA THR A 149 0.20 -7.26 -3.85
C THR A 149 -0.20 -8.52 -3.09
N THR A 150 -1.24 -9.20 -3.56
CA THR A 150 -1.63 -10.50 -3.02
C THR A 150 -0.52 -11.51 -3.30
N PRO A 151 0.11 -12.11 -2.28
CA PRO A 151 1.22 -13.03 -2.50
C PRO A 151 0.74 -14.33 -3.15
N HIS A 152 1.55 -14.86 -4.10
CA HIS A 152 1.29 -16.17 -4.65
C HIS A 152 1.49 -17.26 -3.59
N PRO A 153 0.68 -18.34 -3.56
CA PRO A 153 0.80 -19.44 -2.61
C PRO A 153 2.20 -20.03 -2.52
N ASP A 154 2.90 -20.20 -3.64
CA ASP A 154 4.28 -20.73 -3.66
C ASP A 154 5.23 -19.89 -2.80
N ARG A 155 5.15 -18.57 -2.89
CA ARG A 155 5.97 -17.68 -2.07
C ARG A 155 5.59 -17.79 -0.58
N THR A 156 4.31 -17.84 -0.29
CA THR A 156 3.80 -17.99 1.07
C THR A 156 4.32 -19.29 1.72
N LEU A 157 4.24 -20.40 0.99
CA LEU A 157 4.68 -21.70 1.49
C LEU A 157 6.21 -21.80 1.56
N ALA A 158 6.95 -21.24 0.60
CA ALA A 158 8.40 -21.21 0.63
C ALA A 158 8.94 -20.46 1.84
N LEU A 159 8.31 -19.33 2.22
CA LEU A 159 8.67 -18.59 3.43
C LEU A 159 8.34 -19.36 4.71
N ALA A 160 7.21 -20.06 4.74
CA ALA A 160 6.83 -20.92 5.87
C ALA A 160 7.80 -22.11 6.04
N GLU A 161 8.18 -22.78 4.95
CA GLU A 161 9.15 -23.88 4.93
C GLU A 161 10.55 -23.45 5.36
N ALA A 162 10.99 -22.25 4.93
CA ALA A 162 12.29 -21.71 5.26
C ALA A 162 12.39 -21.18 6.70
N ALA A 163 11.27 -20.91 7.37
CA ALA A 163 11.25 -20.30 8.68
C ALA A 163 11.94 -21.21 9.74
N PRO A 164 12.75 -20.65 10.65
CA PRO A 164 13.35 -21.41 11.75
C PRO A 164 12.31 -21.99 12.72
N SER A 165 11.20 -21.29 12.94
CA SER A 165 10.02 -21.69 13.70
C SER A 165 8.78 -21.32 12.93
N LEU A 166 7.99 -22.31 12.54
CA LEU A 166 6.74 -22.09 11.82
C LEU A 166 5.73 -21.30 12.66
N ALA A 167 5.59 -21.64 13.95
CA ALA A 167 4.67 -20.93 14.84
C ALA A 167 4.97 -19.42 14.94
N GLN A 168 6.25 -19.05 15.09
CA GLN A 168 6.67 -17.66 15.12
C GLN A 168 6.45 -16.98 13.78
N HIS A 169 6.69 -17.67 12.66
CA HIS A 169 6.42 -17.14 11.31
C HIS A 169 4.94 -16.82 11.13
N LEU A 170 4.04 -17.74 11.50
CA LEU A 170 2.60 -17.53 11.42
C LEU A 170 2.18 -16.28 12.23
N GLN A 171 2.69 -16.18 13.47
CA GLN A 171 2.43 -15.02 14.34
C GLN A 171 2.92 -13.71 13.71
N SER A 172 4.14 -13.68 13.22
CA SER A 172 4.74 -12.50 12.59
C SER A 172 3.96 -12.03 11.37
N VAL A 173 3.59 -12.95 10.47
CA VAL A 173 2.82 -12.63 9.27
C VAL A 173 1.43 -12.11 9.63
N ALA A 174 0.77 -12.71 10.62
CA ALA A 174 -0.55 -12.29 11.08
C ALA A 174 -0.53 -10.95 11.81
N SER A 175 0.61 -10.51 12.34
CA SER A 175 0.71 -9.26 13.10
C SER A 175 0.71 -8.00 12.23
N ILE A 176 1.13 -8.07 10.95
CA ILE A 176 1.30 -6.97 9.99
C ILE A 176 2.18 -5.84 10.58
N ASN A 177 1.65 -5.07 11.54
CA ASN A 177 2.30 -3.97 12.23
C ASN A 177 1.68 -3.75 13.63
N PRO A 178 2.31 -2.96 14.52
CA PRO A 178 1.80 -2.72 15.88
C PRO A 178 0.40 -2.09 15.92
N TYR A 179 0.08 -1.17 15.00
CA TYR A 179 -1.25 -0.52 14.94
C TYR A 179 -2.33 -1.56 14.63
N TYR A 180 -2.08 -2.37 13.59
CA TYR A 180 -3.01 -3.42 13.19
C TYR A 180 -3.26 -4.42 14.31
N SER A 181 -2.20 -4.89 14.97
CA SER A 181 -2.29 -5.86 16.07
C SER A 181 -3.12 -5.32 17.23
N ALA A 182 -2.84 -4.10 17.68
CA ALA A 182 -3.55 -3.49 18.80
C ALA A 182 -5.04 -3.26 18.48
N ILE A 183 -5.37 -2.75 17.29
CA ILE A 183 -6.77 -2.55 16.86
C ILE A 183 -7.49 -3.90 16.73
N ARG A 184 -6.81 -4.93 16.24
CA ARG A 184 -7.38 -6.28 16.14
C ARG A 184 -7.70 -6.87 17.52
N ASP A 185 -6.85 -6.64 18.50
CA ASP A 185 -7.11 -7.14 19.87
C ASP A 185 -8.38 -6.48 20.46
N VAL A 186 -8.61 -5.19 20.18
CA VAL A 186 -9.87 -4.52 20.50
C VAL A 186 -11.04 -5.15 19.73
N ALA A 187 -10.90 -5.37 18.43
CA ALA A 187 -11.95 -6.00 17.62
C ALA A 187 -12.31 -7.41 18.11
N ILE A 188 -11.33 -8.18 18.58
CA ILE A 188 -11.56 -9.50 19.20
C ILE A 188 -12.35 -9.35 20.50
N ALA A 189 -11.97 -8.41 21.36
CA ALA A 189 -12.66 -8.16 22.62
C ALA A 189 -14.12 -7.69 22.40
N GLU A 190 -14.33 -6.78 21.44
CA GLU A 190 -15.66 -6.35 21.05
C GLU A 190 -16.51 -7.51 20.49
N ALA A 191 -15.94 -8.34 19.64
CA ALA A 191 -16.62 -9.51 19.10
C ALA A 191 -17.05 -10.48 20.22
N ALA A 192 -16.18 -10.72 21.19
CA ALA A 192 -16.51 -11.58 22.34
C ALA A 192 -17.65 -10.99 23.19
N ALA A 193 -17.70 -9.66 23.36
CA ALA A 193 -18.76 -8.98 24.11
C ALA A 193 -20.09 -8.85 23.35
N ASN A 194 -20.06 -8.81 22.00
CA ASN A 194 -21.18 -8.45 21.14
C ASN A 194 -21.69 -9.60 20.26
N GLY A 195 -21.65 -10.84 20.75
CA GLY A 195 -22.19 -12.00 20.02
C GLY A 195 -21.44 -12.35 18.73
N GLY A 196 -20.12 -12.13 18.69
CA GLY A 196 -19.24 -12.53 17.61
C GLY A 196 -18.95 -11.46 16.55
N ARG A 197 -19.50 -10.22 16.71
CA ARG A 197 -19.29 -9.13 15.73
C ARG A 197 -18.56 -7.94 16.37
N PRO A 198 -17.39 -7.55 15.82
CA PRO A 198 -16.74 -6.29 16.21
C PRO A 198 -17.47 -5.07 15.65
N SER A 199 -17.16 -3.89 16.15
CA SER A 199 -17.72 -2.65 15.63
C SER A 199 -17.22 -2.33 14.22
N ASP A 200 -18.04 -1.64 13.43
CA ASP A 200 -17.63 -1.13 12.12
C ASP A 200 -16.41 -0.20 12.23
N LYS A 201 -16.35 0.60 13.30
CA LYS A 201 -15.20 1.45 13.62
C LYS A 201 -13.90 0.63 13.72
N ALA A 202 -13.89 -0.46 14.48
CA ALA A 202 -12.71 -1.31 14.62
C ALA A 202 -12.30 -1.94 13.28
N LEU A 203 -13.25 -2.46 12.50
CA LEU A 203 -12.98 -3.07 11.18
C LEU A 203 -12.45 -2.05 10.17
N LEU A 204 -12.98 -0.83 10.12
CA LEU A 204 -12.52 0.23 9.23
C LEU A 204 -11.13 0.74 9.63
N ASN A 205 -10.84 0.83 10.91
CA ASN A 205 -9.50 1.18 11.39
C ASN A 205 -8.48 0.08 11.08
N LEU A 206 -8.85 -1.20 11.17
CA LEU A 206 -8.01 -2.32 10.72
C LEU A 206 -7.67 -2.20 9.23
N GLU A 207 -8.66 -1.91 8.38
CA GLU A 207 -8.43 -1.74 6.95
C GLU A 207 -7.46 -0.60 6.65
N ARG A 208 -7.58 0.53 7.36
CA ARG A 208 -6.69 1.71 7.22
C ARG A 208 -5.29 1.45 7.78
N ALA A 209 -5.17 0.66 8.85
CA ALA A 209 -3.89 0.31 9.45
C ALA A 209 -3.07 -0.68 8.59
N ARG A 210 -3.72 -1.39 7.67
CA ARG A 210 -3.09 -2.41 6.81
C ARG A 210 -1.94 -1.88 5.96
N ILE A 211 -2.00 -0.61 5.53
CA ILE A 211 -0.98 0.00 4.67
C ILE A 211 0.31 0.36 5.42
N ILE A 212 0.27 0.42 6.76
CA ILE A 212 1.41 0.85 7.56
C ILE A 212 2.45 -0.27 7.61
N PRO A 213 3.73 -0.01 7.30
CA PRO A 213 4.77 -1.03 7.41
C PRO A 213 5.02 -1.44 8.87
N GLY A 214 5.42 -2.69 9.09
CA GLY A 214 5.81 -3.19 10.41
C GLY A 214 7.20 -2.71 10.85
N SER A 215 8.05 -2.24 9.93
CA SER A 215 9.42 -1.81 10.19
C SER A 215 9.92 -0.87 9.09
N GLY A 216 11.15 -0.36 9.26
CA GLY A 216 11.79 0.55 8.29
C GLY A 216 11.78 2.00 8.75
N LYS A 217 12.24 2.90 7.87
CA LYS A 217 12.21 4.35 8.06
C LYS A 217 11.09 4.93 7.19
N TYR A 218 10.10 5.57 7.80
CA TYR A 218 8.99 6.17 7.07
C TYR A 218 8.29 7.28 7.87
N ILE A 219 7.55 8.13 7.18
CA ILE A 219 6.63 9.11 7.76
C ILE A 219 5.25 8.48 7.85
N LEU A 220 4.60 8.59 9.00
CA LEU A 220 3.19 8.27 9.20
C LEU A 220 2.44 9.54 9.58
N VAL A 221 1.50 9.98 8.74
CA VAL A 221 0.57 11.06 9.10
C VAL A 221 -0.78 10.42 9.43
N ASN A 222 -1.25 10.60 10.66
CA ASN A 222 -2.61 10.24 11.04
C ASN A 222 -3.49 11.51 11.04
N SER A 223 -4.36 11.64 10.03
CA SER A 223 -5.20 12.83 9.85
C SER A 223 -6.29 12.94 10.94
N ALA A 224 -6.75 11.84 11.54
CA ALA A 224 -7.70 11.88 12.66
C ALA A 224 -7.04 12.39 13.94
N GLU A 225 -5.83 11.99 14.22
CA GLU A 225 -5.00 12.45 15.33
C GLU A 225 -4.43 13.85 15.10
N GLN A 226 -4.32 14.25 13.82
CA GLN A 226 -3.69 15.49 13.37
C GLN A 226 -2.21 15.56 13.79
N ARG A 227 -1.51 14.42 13.65
CA ARG A 227 -0.08 14.29 13.96
C ARG A 227 0.67 13.60 12.83
N LEU A 228 1.93 13.97 12.73
CA LEU A 228 2.96 13.30 11.94
C LEU A 228 3.90 12.58 12.91
N HIS A 229 4.20 11.33 12.61
CA HIS A 229 5.16 10.49 13.31
C HIS A 229 6.32 10.17 12.40
N MET A 230 7.54 10.25 12.94
CA MET A 230 8.78 9.84 12.30
C MET A 230 9.13 8.45 12.82
N ILE A 231 8.99 7.44 11.96
CA ILE A 231 9.20 6.04 12.34
C ILE A 231 10.56 5.56 11.83
N GLU A 232 11.32 4.90 12.70
CA GLU A 232 12.61 4.30 12.35
C GLU A 232 12.77 2.97 13.10
N GLY A 233 13.06 1.88 12.35
CA GLY A 233 13.15 0.54 12.94
C GLY A 233 11.87 0.03 13.61
N GLY A 234 10.69 0.58 13.22
CA GLY A 234 9.40 0.24 13.84
C GLY A 234 9.08 1.03 15.13
N GLN A 235 9.95 1.97 15.52
CA GLN A 235 9.76 2.83 16.69
C GLN A 235 9.40 4.26 16.27
N ASP A 236 8.52 4.91 17.02
CA ASP A 236 8.25 6.35 16.89
C ASP A 236 9.41 7.13 17.53
N VAL A 237 10.32 7.65 16.70
CA VAL A 237 11.47 8.43 17.14
C VAL A 237 11.18 9.92 17.31
N GLY A 238 9.95 10.33 16.98
CA GLY A 238 9.50 11.70 17.20
C GLY A 238 8.22 12.02 16.45
N SER A 239 7.39 12.85 17.04
CA SER A 239 6.14 13.29 16.43
C SER A 239 5.94 14.79 16.53
N MET A 240 5.06 15.34 15.68
CA MET A 240 4.68 16.75 15.69
C MET A 240 3.23 16.95 15.26
N LYS A 241 2.66 18.08 15.63
CA LYS A 241 1.33 18.48 15.17
C LYS A 241 1.32 18.75 13.67
N VAL A 242 0.20 18.46 13.02
CA VAL A 242 -0.05 18.86 11.63
C VAL A 242 -1.40 19.54 11.50
N VAL A 243 -1.53 20.36 10.46
CA VAL A 243 -2.81 20.87 9.94
C VAL A 243 -3.15 20.03 8.73
N VAL A 244 -4.38 19.53 8.66
CA VAL A 244 -4.87 18.64 7.61
C VAL A 244 -6.14 19.18 6.96
N GLY A 245 -6.65 18.49 5.96
CA GLY A 245 -7.78 18.92 5.14
C GLY A 245 -9.06 19.16 5.95
N ASP A 246 -9.84 20.13 5.50
CA ASP A 246 -11.15 20.48 6.07
C ASP A 246 -12.25 19.67 5.37
N PRO A 247 -12.95 18.78 6.10
CA PRO A 247 -13.99 17.95 5.53
C PRO A 247 -15.36 18.66 5.42
N ILE A 248 -15.56 19.76 6.16
CA ILE A 248 -16.87 20.39 6.34
C ILE A 248 -17.04 21.60 5.45
N GLU A 249 -16.26 22.64 5.69
CA GLU A 249 -16.38 23.93 4.96
C GLU A 249 -15.81 23.84 3.56
N LEU A 250 -14.62 23.24 3.42
CA LEU A 250 -13.93 23.12 2.15
C LEU A 250 -14.26 21.85 1.40
N LYS A 251 -14.77 20.82 2.11
CA LYS A 251 -15.02 19.45 1.59
C LYS A 251 -13.78 18.83 0.93
N LEU A 252 -12.61 19.13 1.49
CA LEU A 252 -11.29 18.72 1.01
C LEU A 252 -10.53 17.95 2.11
N PRO A 253 -11.03 16.79 2.57
CA PRO A 253 -10.30 15.97 3.54
C PRO A 253 -8.96 15.52 2.95
N THR A 254 -7.94 15.37 3.81
CA THR A 254 -6.67 14.77 3.38
C THR A 254 -6.87 13.29 3.08
N PRO A 255 -6.61 12.81 1.85
CA PRO A 255 -6.87 11.43 1.47
C PRO A 255 -5.86 10.45 2.09
N ILE A 256 -6.19 9.15 2.06
CA ILE A 256 -5.25 8.08 2.43
C ILE A 256 -4.28 7.86 1.26
N ILE A 257 -2.98 8.00 1.52
CA ILE A 257 -1.93 7.96 0.50
C ILE A 257 -0.77 7.09 0.98
N ALA A 258 -0.24 6.27 0.08
CA ALA A 258 1.06 5.63 0.22
C ALA A 258 1.96 6.10 -0.94
N SER A 259 3.05 6.78 -0.63
CA SER A 259 3.95 7.36 -1.63
C SER A 259 5.38 7.44 -1.08
N THR A 260 6.35 7.86 -1.92
CA THR A 260 7.75 8.01 -1.52
C THR A 260 8.22 9.43 -1.78
N MET A 261 8.84 10.04 -0.78
CA MET A 261 9.47 11.34 -0.85
C MET A 261 10.92 11.19 -1.27
N TYR A 262 11.36 11.93 -2.30
CA TYR A 262 12.72 11.83 -2.85
C TYR A 262 13.55 13.10 -2.67
N TYR A 263 12.91 14.22 -2.36
CA TYR A 263 13.56 15.53 -2.22
C TYR A 263 12.71 16.49 -1.39
N ALA A 264 13.33 17.56 -0.94
CA ALA A 264 12.65 18.74 -0.40
C ALA A 264 12.90 19.94 -1.31
N ILE A 265 12.06 20.96 -1.23
CA ILE A 265 12.20 22.23 -1.94
C ILE A 265 12.30 23.35 -0.91
N ALA A 266 13.43 24.03 -0.90
CA ALA A 266 13.60 25.26 -0.10
C ALA A 266 13.19 26.49 -0.91
N ASN A 267 12.72 27.54 -0.23
CA ASN A 267 12.15 28.74 -0.83
C ASN A 267 11.09 28.41 -1.92
N PRO A 268 10.05 27.60 -1.62
CA PRO A 268 9.11 27.16 -2.63
C PRO A 268 8.23 28.30 -3.15
N TYR A 269 7.87 28.27 -4.42
CA TYR A 269 6.67 28.97 -4.88
C TYR A 269 5.42 28.25 -4.37
N TRP A 270 4.38 29.02 -4.11
CA TRP A 270 3.04 28.45 -3.95
C TRP A 270 2.20 28.71 -5.20
N HIS A 271 2.01 27.71 -6.02
CA HIS A 271 1.05 27.78 -7.12
C HIS A 271 -0.36 27.68 -6.54
N VAL A 272 -1.12 28.74 -6.72
CA VAL A 272 -2.45 28.88 -6.11
C VAL A 272 -3.44 27.98 -6.85
N PRO A 273 -4.14 27.06 -6.15
CA PRO A 273 -5.16 26.23 -6.77
C PRO A 273 -6.26 27.06 -7.45
N THR A 274 -6.76 26.60 -8.59
CA THR A 274 -7.75 27.34 -9.41
C THR A 274 -9.00 27.75 -8.63
N HIS A 275 -9.51 26.89 -7.75
CA HIS A 275 -10.66 27.21 -6.90
C HIS A 275 -10.38 28.35 -5.92
N LEU A 276 -9.15 28.48 -5.45
CA LEU A 276 -8.74 29.62 -4.60
C LEU A 276 -8.54 30.90 -5.42
N ILE A 277 -8.01 30.79 -6.64
CA ILE A 277 -7.92 31.94 -7.55
C ILE A 277 -9.32 32.48 -7.80
N LYS A 278 -10.28 31.65 -8.11
CA LYS A 278 -11.69 32.02 -8.27
C LYS A 278 -12.26 32.69 -7.01
N LYS A 279 -11.95 32.18 -5.83
CA LYS A 279 -12.34 32.76 -4.53
C LYS A 279 -11.72 34.15 -4.30
N PHE A 280 -10.46 34.35 -4.72
CA PHE A 280 -9.74 35.62 -4.54
C PHE A 280 -10.07 36.63 -5.61
N ALA A 281 -10.48 36.23 -6.80
CA ALA A 281 -10.69 37.09 -7.97
C ALA A 281 -11.60 38.31 -7.72
N PRO A 282 -12.72 38.23 -6.95
CA PRO A 282 -13.52 39.42 -6.64
C PRO A 282 -12.76 40.48 -5.84
N ALA A 283 -11.86 40.07 -4.95
CA ALA A 283 -11.01 40.98 -4.18
C ALA A 283 -9.87 41.55 -5.05
N ILE A 284 -9.28 40.70 -5.90
CA ILE A 284 -8.24 41.13 -6.86
C ILE A 284 -8.81 42.15 -7.85
N ALA A 285 -10.01 41.94 -8.36
CA ALA A 285 -10.66 42.85 -9.33
C ALA A 285 -10.80 44.31 -8.85
N LYS A 286 -10.86 44.54 -7.54
CA LYS A 286 -10.97 45.88 -6.95
C LYS A 286 -9.72 46.71 -7.15
N SER A 287 -8.53 46.11 -7.07
CA SER A 287 -7.24 46.74 -7.24
C SER A 287 -6.16 45.72 -7.57
N PRO A 288 -6.10 45.18 -8.81
CA PRO A 288 -5.28 44.04 -9.15
C PRO A 288 -3.80 44.20 -8.77
N ALA A 289 -3.15 45.30 -9.19
CA ALA A 289 -1.74 45.52 -8.92
C ALA A 289 -1.42 45.64 -7.42
N ALA A 290 -2.23 46.37 -6.67
CA ALA A 290 -2.05 46.54 -5.23
C ALA A 290 -2.27 45.26 -4.46
N TYR A 291 -3.31 44.49 -4.81
CA TYR A 291 -3.60 43.19 -4.17
C TYR A 291 -2.48 42.20 -4.38
N LEU A 292 -2.03 42.00 -5.63
CA LEU A 292 -0.96 41.06 -5.96
C LEU A 292 0.35 41.45 -5.28
N LYS A 293 0.71 42.74 -5.33
CA LYS A 293 1.92 43.26 -4.67
C LYS A 293 1.88 43.02 -3.15
N SER A 294 0.76 43.33 -2.48
CA SER A 294 0.64 43.21 -1.03
C SER A 294 0.76 41.78 -0.52
N ARG A 295 0.49 40.81 -1.37
CA ARG A 295 0.52 39.37 -1.03
C ARG A 295 1.66 38.59 -1.71
N ASN A 296 2.55 39.33 -2.38
CA ASN A 296 3.69 38.80 -3.13
C ASN A 296 3.27 37.74 -4.18
N TYR A 297 2.13 38.00 -4.86
CA TYR A 297 1.65 37.20 -5.97
C TYR A 297 2.15 37.71 -7.31
N GLU A 298 2.31 36.83 -8.27
CA GLU A 298 2.55 37.13 -9.68
C GLU A 298 1.70 36.22 -10.57
N ILE A 299 1.32 36.72 -11.74
CA ILE A 299 0.59 35.99 -12.76
C ILE A 299 1.62 35.41 -13.71
N ILE A 300 1.50 34.14 -14.07
CA ILE A 300 2.44 33.48 -14.98
C ILE A 300 1.71 32.89 -16.19
N SER A 301 2.41 32.83 -17.33
CA SER A 301 1.87 32.28 -18.59
C SER A 301 1.60 30.81 -18.55
N ASP A 302 2.45 30.06 -17.88
CA ASP A 302 2.45 28.59 -17.87
C ASP A 302 3.22 28.04 -16.65
N PHE A 303 3.32 26.70 -16.53
CA PHE A 303 4.09 26.02 -15.49
C PHE A 303 5.50 25.60 -15.95
N GLY A 304 6.01 26.19 -17.04
CA GLY A 304 7.35 25.89 -17.54
C GLY A 304 8.47 26.41 -16.64
N LYS A 305 9.72 26.13 -17.02
CA LYS A 305 10.90 26.55 -16.25
C LYS A 305 11.06 28.09 -16.21
N ASN A 306 10.69 28.78 -17.29
CA ASN A 306 10.84 30.23 -17.44
C ASN A 306 9.52 30.85 -17.91
N PRO A 307 8.44 30.82 -17.08
CA PRO A 307 7.17 31.40 -17.47
C PRO A 307 7.28 32.92 -17.59
N GLN A 308 6.54 33.52 -18.54
CA GLN A 308 6.42 34.98 -18.62
C GLN A 308 5.57 35.48 -17.44
N ILE A 309 5.97 36.60 -16.86
CA ILE A 309 5.17 37.28 -15.85
C ILE A 309 4.22 38.21 -16.60
N LEU A 310 2.93 38.06 -16.36
CA LEU A 310 1.88 38.80 -17.02
C LEU A 310 1.46 40.00 -16.17
N GLU A 311 1.09 41.11 -16.85
CA GLU A 311 0.59 42.28 -16.18
C GLU A 311 -0.78 42.05 -15.54
N PRO A 312 -1.04 42.59 -14.33
CA PRO A 312 -2.32 42.44 -13.64
C PRO A 312 -3.54 42.92 -14.45
N SER A 313 -3.37 43.89 -15.34
CA SER A 313 -4.39 44.43 -16.23
C SER A 313 -4.74 43.53 -17.41
N SER A 314 -3.89 42.55 -17.73
CA SER A 314 -4.13 41.62 -18.85
C SER A 314 -5.17 40.53 -18.52
N VAL A 315 -5.60 40.44 -17.26
CA VAL A 315 -6.54 39.41 -16.81
C VAL A 315 -7.91 39.99 -16.53
N ASP A 316 -8.95 39.41 -17.14
CA ASP A 316 -10.33 39.72 -16.78
C ASP A 316 -10.72 39.02 -15.47
N TRP A 317 -10.47 39.69 -14.35
CA TRP A 317 -10.76 39.18 -13.01
C TRP A 317 -12.24 38.96 -12.75
N LYS A 318 -13.15 39.60 -13.48
CA LYS A 318 -14.60 39.35 -13.38
C LYS A 318 -14.95 38.02 -14.03
N ALA A 319 -14.39 37.76 -15.21
CA ALA A 319 -14.54 36.47 -15.88
C ALA A 319 -13.90 35.32 -15.07
N VAL A 320 -12.74 35.54 -14.42
CA VAL A 320 -12.11 34.58 -13.53
C VAL A 320 -13.00 34.28 -12.30
N ALA A 321 -13.59 35.32 -11.71
CA ALA A 321 -14.53 35.16 -10.59
C ALA A 321 -15.80 34.37 -10.98
N ALA A 322 -16.33 34.62 -12.18
CA ALA A 322 -17.44 33.89 -12.75
C ALA A 322 -17.09 32.45 -13.12
N GLY A 323 -15.80 32.13 -13.31
CA GLY A 323 -15.30 30.83 -13.76
C GLY A 323 -15.38 30.61 -15.27
N THR A 324 -15.58 31.71 -16.06
CA THR A 324 -15.58 31.70 -17.53
C THR A 324 -14.19 31.94 -18.13
N ALA A 325 -13.23 32.39 -17.31
CA ALA A 325 -11.83 32.51 -17.68
C ALA A 325 -10.94 31.83 -16.58
N THR A 326 -9.71 31.50 -16.96
CA THR A 326 -8.70 30.96 -16.06
C THR A 326 -7.42 31.74 -16.13
N THR A 327 -6.66 31.77 -15.05
CA THR A 327 -5.31 32.33 -14.99
C THR A 327 -4.46 31.53 -14.03
N ILE A 328 -3.13 31.62 -14.14
CA ILE A 328 -2.21 30.96 -13.25
C ILE A 328 -1.62 32.00 -12.31
N LEU A 329 -1.80 31.79 -11.02
CA LEU A 329 -1.30 32.65 -9.97
C LEU A 329 -0.33 31.88 -9.10
N ARG A 330 0.86 32.44 -8.85
CA ARG A 330 1.80 31.89 -7.87
C ARG A 330 2.23 32.95 -6.86
N GLN A 331 2.51 32.49 -5.63
CA GLN A 331 3.08 33.34 -4.59
C GLN A 331 4.59 33.12 -4.55
N ARG A 332 5.35 34.18 -4.54
CA ARG A 332 6.81 34.18 -4.47
C ARG A 332 7.27 33.73 -3.07
N PRO A 333 8.49 33.15 -2.96
CA PRO A 333 9.11 32.89 -1.66
C PRO A 333 9.15 34.15 -0.78
N GLY A 334 9.11 33.94 0.53
CA GLY A 334 9.15 35.01 1.52
C GLY A 334 8.34 34.72 2.77
N GLY A 335 8.35 35.68 3.71
CA GLY A 335 7.71 35.49 5.04
C GLY A 335 6.21 35.31 5.00
N GLN A 336 5.53 35.70 3.92
CA GLN A 336 4.08 35.54 3.74
C GLN A 336 3.69 34.34 2.88
N ASN A 337 4.66 33.62 2.31
CA ASN A 337 4.38 32.49 1.43
C ASN A 337 3.63 31.38 2.19
N SER A 338 2.49 30.97 1.67
CA SER A 338 1.64 29.93 2.28
C SER A 338 2.34 28.58 2.47
N MET A 339 3.39 28.29 1.67
CA MET A 339 4.24 27.09 1.80
C MET A 339 5.34 27.23 2.84
N GLY A 340 5.50 28.42 3.44
CA GLY A 340 6.57 28.72 4.38
C GLY A 340 7.96 28.62 3.75
N LYS A 341 8.91 28.07 4.46
CA LYS A 341 10.33 27.96 4.06
C LYS A 341 10.65 26.70 3.27
N MET A 342 9.85 25.63 3.41
CA MET A 342 10.17 24.34 2.86
C MET A 342 8.91 23.53 2.50
N LYS A 343 8.97 22.85 1.36
CA LYS A 343 7.97 21.92 0.86
C LYS A 343 8.62 20.56 0.70
N PHE A 344 7.88 19.51 1.05
CA PHE A 344 8.29 18.11 0.94
C PHE A 344 7.27 17.38 0.04
N PRO A 345 7.51 17.36 -1.26
CA PRO A 345 6.60 16.74 -2.22
C PRO A 345 6.79 15.22 -2.23
N PHE A 346 5.72 14.51 -2.51
CA PHE A 346 5.69 13.10 -2.83
C PHE A 346 4.64 12.82 -3.92
N PRO A 347 4.90 11.94 -4.89
CA PRO A 347 4.00 11.68 -6.00
C PRO A 347 2.60 11.26 -5.52
N ASN A 348 1.56 11.90 -6.04
CA ASN A 348 0.16 11.47 -5.92
C ASN A 348 -0.72 12.30 -6.85
N LYS A 349 -1.85 11.74 -7.30
CA LYS A 349 -2.77 12.40 -8.25
C LYS A 349 -3.56 13.57 -7.66
N GLU A 350 -3.62 13.69 -6.32
CA GLU A 350 -4.38 14.74 -5.64
C GLU A 350 -3.52 15.99 -5.34
N GLY A 351 -2.23 15.97 -5.68
CA GLY A 351 -1.33 17.09 -5.43
C GLY A 351 -1.10 17.41 -3.95
N ILE A 352 -1.21 16.40 -3.08
CA ILE A 352 -0.97 16.54 -1.63
C ILE A 352 0.53 16.49 -1.35
N PHE A 353 1.00 17.33 -0.45
CA PHE A 353 2.38 17.36 0.03
C PHE A 353 2.46 17.86 1.47
N LEU A 354 3.60 17.62 2.13
CA LEU A 354 3.94 18.24 3.41
C LEU A 354 4.61 19.60 3.16
N HIS A 355 4.34 20.60 4.01
CA HIS A 355 5.00 21.89 3.87
C HIS A 355 5.01 22.67 5.19
N ASP A 356 5.90 23.63 5.26
CA ASP A 356 5.94 24.66 6.30
C ASP A 356 4.77 25.65 6.16
N THR A 357 4.59 26.52 7.12
CA THR A 357 3.59 27.61 7.09
C THR A 357 4.05 28.82 7.89
N PRO A 358 3.78 30.04 7.44
CA PRO A 358 4.01 31.24 8.24
C PRO A 358 3.01 31.38 9.41
N THR A 359 1.84 30.74 9.31
CA THR A 359 0.76 30.87 10.30
C THR A 359 0.90 29.83 11.41
N ARG A 360 1.81 30.08 12.34
CA ARG A 360 2.12 29.18 13.47
C ARG A 360 0.99 29.03 14.46
N THR A 361 0.11 30.02 14.58
CA THR A 361 -1.06 30.01 15.46
C THR A 361 -2.03 28.87 15.18
N HIS A 362 -2.00 28.28 13.98
CA HIS A 362 -2.81 27.10 13.64
C HIS A 362 -2.48 25.90 14.54
N PHE A 363 -1.23 25.74 14.96
CA PHE A 363 -0.82 24.59 15.80
C PHE A 363 -1.23 24.71 17.27
N ALA A 364 -1.68 25.90 17.69
CA ALA A 364 -2.28 26.10 19.02
C ALA A 364 -3.76 25.66 19.06
N LYS A 365 -4.40 25.52 17.90
CA LYS A 365 -5.80 25.08 17.83
C LYS A 365 -5.90 23.57 18.14
N GLU A 366 -6.98 23.19 18.83
CA GLU A 366 -7.32 21.80 19.04
C GLU A 366 -7.76 21.14 17.71
N ASN A 367 -8.72 21.76 17.03
CA ASN A 367 -9.12 21.33 15.69
C ASN A 367 -8.24 22.01 14.61
N ARG A 368 -7.46 21.18 13.92
CA ARG A 368 -6.56 21.61 12.84
C ARG A 368 -6.96 21.07 11.46
N ASN A 369 -8.23 20.69 11.29
CA ASN A 369 -8.83 20.33 10.00
C ASN A 369 -9.25 21.60 9.26
N ILE A 370 -8.29 22.36 8.72
CA ILE A 370 -8.51 23.72 8.16
C ILE A 370 -7.71 23.96 6.89
N SER A 371 -7.13 22.95 6.25
CA SER A 371 -6.41 23.10 4.98
C SER A 371 -7.24 22.65 3.78
N ASN A 372 -6.72 22.93 2.58
CA ASN A 372 -7.28 22.45 1.31
C ASN A 372 -6.75 21.04 0.94
N GLY A 373 -6.50 20.19 1.93
CA GLY A 373 -6.00 18.82 1.76
C GLY A 373 -4.50 18.67 2.04
N CYS A 374 -3.64 19.63 1.68
CA CYS A 374 -2.22 19.61 1.99
C CYS A 374 -1.93 19.65 3.50
N ILE A 375 -0.79 19.10 3.89
CA ILE A 375 -0.41 18.85 5.27
C ILE A 375 0.63 19.90 5.72
N ARG A 376 0.26 20.79 6.65
CA ARG A 376 1.19 21.76 7.24
C ARG A 376 1.87 21.14 8.44
N VAL A 377 3.20 21.21 8.51
CA VAL A 377 3.98 20.64 9.60
C VAL A 377 4.38 21.70 10.63
N GLU A 378 4.33 21.32 11.91
CA GLU A 378 4.66 22.24 13.01
C GLU A 378 6.14 22.62 13.03
N ASP A 379 7.03 21.66 12.75
CA ASP A 379 8.48 21.86 12.76
C ASP A 379 9.14 21.23 11.53
N TYR A 380 9.15 21.99 10.44
CA TYR A 380 9.77 21.55 9.20
C TYR A 380 11.27 21.32 9.31
N ARG A 381 11.98 22.04 10.21
CA ARG A 381 13.42 21.86 10.40
C ARG A 381 13.74 20.53 11.03
N ARG A 382 13.02 20.18 12.11
CA ARG A 382 13.18 18.87 12.75
C ARG A 382 12.84 17.73 11.78
N LEU A 383 11.78 17.88 11.00
CA LEU A 383 11.43 16.92 9.95
C LEU A 383 12.55 16.81 8.91
N ALA A 384 13.05 17.94 8.41
CA ALA A 384 14.14 17.98 7.44
C ALA A 384 15.42 17.33 7.97
N ASN A 385 15.82 17.69 9.20
CA ASN A 385 17.02 17.12 9.83
C ASN A 385 16.92 15.60 9.96
N TRP A 386 15.76 15.08 10.37
CA TRP A 386 15.54 13.64 10.45
C TRP A 386 15.56 12.95 9.08
N LEU A 387 14.96 13.57 8.05
CA LEU A 387 14.93 13.03 6.70
C LEU A 387 16.33 12.96 6.07
N PHE A 388 17.11 14.02 6.21
CA PHE A 388 18.41 14.17 5.55
C PHE A 388 19.60 13.74 6.41
N GLY A 389 19.40 13.52 7.72
CA GLY A 389 20.49 13.23 8.66
C GLY A 389 21.46 14.40 8.90
N ARG A 390 21.09 15.59 8.44
CA ARG A 390 21.85 16.84 8.56
C ARG A 390 20.93 18.04 8.49
N ASP A 391 21.39 19.18 8.96
CA ASP A 391 20.66 20.43 8.73
C ASP A 391 20.66 20.80 7.24
N ILE A 392 19.50 21.19 6.75
CA ILE A 392 19.32 21.70 5.39
C ILE A 392 18.60 23.03 5.45
N ALA A 393 19.10 23.99 4.69
CA ALA A 393 18.53 25.32 4.53
C ALA A 393 18.64 25.78 3.07
N ALA A 394 17.86 26.80 2.73
CA ALA A 394 18.04 27.48 1.46
C ALA A 394 19.42 28.15 1.41
N VAL A 395 20.06 28.07 0.26
CA VAL A 395 21.29 28.82 -0.03
C VAL A 395 20.88 30.13 -0.73
N GLY A 396 20.91 31.23 0.01
CA GLY A 396 20.45 32.53 -0.51
C GLY A 396 18.92 32.61 -0.64
N THR A 397 18.46 33.43 -1.56
CA THR A 397 17.05 33.79 -1.77
C THR A 397 16.42 33.14 -3.01
N ASP A 398 17.19 32.41 -3.79
CA ASP A 398 16.72 31.79 -5.03
C ASP A 398 15.53 30.85 -4.74
N PRO A 399 14.46 30.94 -5.54
CA PRO A 399 13.29 30.10 -5.37
C PRO A 399 13.52 28.67 -5.86
N GLU A 400 12.65 27.75 -5.41
CA GLU A 400 12.56 26.36 -5.88
C GLU A 400 13.88 25.57 -5.78
N GLN A 401 14.63 25.72 -4.69
CA GLN A 401 15.88 25.00 -4.50
C GLN A 401 15.60 23.53 -4.14
N HIS A 402 15.82 22.66 -5.09
CA HIS A 402 15.63 21.22 -4.93
C HIS A 402 16.80 20.59 -4.18
N ILE A 403 16.52 19.92 -3.07
CA ILE A 403 17.50 19.24 -2.23
C ILE A 403 17.18 17.75 -2.24
N ALA A 404 17.96 16.95 -2.99
CA ALA A 404 17.76 15.53 -3.15
C ALA A 404 18.08 14.74 -1.88
N MET A 405 17.32 13.69 -1.59
CA MET A 405 17.62 12.71 -0.55
C MET A 405 18.54 11.61 -1.13
N GLN A 406 19.39 11.03 -0.27
CA GLN A 406 20.20 9.88 -0.67
C GLN A 406 19.36 8.63 -0.95
N ARG A 407 18.26 8.48 -0.22
CA ARG A 407 17.25 7.42 -0.40
C ARG A 407 15.87 8.02 -0.24
N GLY A 408 14.93 7.54 -1.04
CA GLY A 408 13.53 7.89 -0.85
C GLY A 408 13.01 7.42 0.52
N VAL A 409 12.19 8.25 1.15
CA VAL A 409 11.54 7.92 2.42
C VAL A 409 10.04 7.75 2.17
N PRO A 410 9.47 6.57 2.45
CA PRO A 410 8.04 6.33 2.31
C PRO A 410 7.22 7.26 3.20
N VAL A 411 6.08 7.69 2.68
CA VAL A 411 5.09 8.52 3.38
C VAL A 411 3.75 7.80 3.33
N PHE A 412 3.21 7.53 4.51
CA PHE A 412 1.88 6.96 4.67
C PHE A 412 0.98 8.00 5.34
N VAL A 413 -0.04 8.43 4.63
CA VAL A 413 -1.12 9.26 5.18
C VAL A 413 -2.30 8.34 5.43
N THR A 414 -2.77 8.29 6.66
CA THR A 414 -3.89 7.43 7.08
C THR A 414 -4.91 8.23 7.91
N TYR A 415 -6.00 7.57 8.27
CA TYR A 415 -7.06 8.13 9.11
C TYR A 415 -7.46 7.11 10.17
N LEU A 416 -6.68 7.02 11.25
CA LEU A 416 -6.96 6.12 12.37
C LEU A 416 -7.61 6.88 13.50
N THR A 417 -8.87 6.56 13.78
CA THR A 417 -9.62 7.07 14.93
C THR A 417 -9.42 6.23 16.19
N MET A 418 -8.67 5.12 16.07
CA MET A 418 -8.20 4.25 17.16
C MET A 418 -6.72 3.96 16.95
N VAL A 419 -5.89 4.29 17.94
CA VAL A 419 -4.44 4.02 17.89
C VAL A 419 -3.94 3.49 19.23
N PRO A 420 -2.92 2.62 19.23
CA PRO A 420 -2.27 2.20 20.48
C PRO A 420 -1.60 3.40 21.17
N SER A 421 -1.68 3.43 22.49
CA SER A 421 -1.02 4.43 23.34
C SER A 421 -0.37 3.76 24.55
N SER A 422 0.42 4.50 25.30
CA SER A 422 1.07 3.98 26.53
C SER A 422 0.07 3.54 27.61
N THR A 423 -1.17 4.03 27.56
CA THR A 423 -2.23 3.73 28.54
C THR A 423 -3.33 2.81 27.97
N GLY A 424 -3.11 2.21 26.79
CA GLY A 424 -4.07 1.34 26.13
C GLY A 424 -4.40 1.82 24.72
N MET A 425 -5.69 2.03 24.40
CA MET A 425 -6.16 2.51 23.10
C MET A 425 -6.65 3.95 23.21
N ALA A 426 -6.00 4.87 22.47
CA ALA A 426 -6.49 6.23 22.30
C ALA A 426 -7.56 6.26 21.20
N SER A 427 -8.59 7.09 21.39
CA SER A 427 -9.68 7.29 20.43
C SER A 427 -9.77 8.75 20.02
N PHE A 428 -9.94 9.00 18.71
CA PHE A 428 -10.09 10.34 18.13
C PHE A 428 -11.47 10.51 17.52
N GLU A 429 -11.93 11.75 17.47
CA GLU A 429 -13.20 12.10 16.84
C GLU A 429 -13.16 11.80 15.32
N ASP A 430 -14.21 11.17 14.81
CA ASP A 430 -14.37 10.90 13.38
C ASP A 430 -14.85 12.14 12.62
N ARG A 431 -13.97 13.15 12.48
CA ARG A 431 -14.28 14.44 11.83
C ARG A 431 -14.55 14.29 10.33
N TYR A 432 -14.00 13.27 9.68
CA TYR A 432 -14.24 12.99 8.27
C TYR A 432 -15.49 12.17 8.01
N GLY A 433 -16.10 11.61 9.06
CA GLY A 433 -17.27 10.73 8.94
C GLY A 433 -16.94 9.38 8.28
N TRP A 434 -15.69 8.94 8.37
CA TRP A 434 -15.20 7.75 7.66
C TRP A 434 -15.32 6.45 8.47
N ASP A 435 -15.77 6.48 9.71
CA ASP A 435 -16.03 5.28 10.52
C ASP A 435 -17.39 4.62 10.21
N ARG A 436 -17.97 4.93 9.06
CA ARG A 436 -19.21 4.33 8.55
C ARG A 436 -18.93 3.51 7.29
N PRO A 437 -19.50 2.32 7.15
CA PRO A 437 -19.36 1.52 5.92
C PRO A 437 -19.77 2.33 4.69
N GLY A 438 -18.96 2.29 3.64
CA GLY A 438 -19.20 2.99 2.39
C GLY A 438 -18.89 4.48 2.36
N ALA A 439 -18.60 5.12 3.50
CA ALA A 439 -18.37 6.58 3.58
C ALA A 439 -17.15 7.04 2.75
N MET A 440 -16.11 6.23 2.63
CA MET A 440 -14.90 6.56 1.84
C MET A 440 -15.09 6.45 0.33
N ALA A 441 -16.05 5.66 -0.13
CA ALA A 441 -16.30 5.48 -1.57
C ALA A 441 -16.94 6.71 -2.24
N GLY A 442 -17.62 7.57 -1.46
CA GLY A 442 -18.28 8.78 -1.95
C GLY A 442 -17.43 10.06 -1.89
N GLY A 443 -16.32 10.06 -1.13
CA GLY A 443 -15.52 11.27 -0.86
C GLY A 443 -14.39 11.56 -1.86
N MET A 444 -14.06 10.66 -2.76
CA MET A 444 -12.91 10.82 -3.67
C MET A 444 -13.27 11.35 -5.07
N SER A 445 -14.53 11.76 -5.31
CA SER A 445 -15.02 12.14 -6.64
C SER A 445 -15.24 13.64 -6.85
N ALA A 446 -14.89 14.50 -5.90
CA ALA A 446 -15.16 15.93 -6.04
C ALA A 446 -13.87 16.76 -6.04
N GLY A 447 -13.32 17.01 -7.21
CA GLY A 447 -12.31 18.04 -7.40
C GLY A 447 -11.10 17.64 -8.24
N SER A 448 -11.33 17.13 -9.45
CA SER A 448 -10.28 17.04 -10.46
C SER A 448 -9.94 18.42 -11.01
N GLY A 449 -9.34 19.24 -10.16
CA GLY A 449 -8.47 20.31 -10.61
C GLY A 449 -7.06 19.72 -10.68
N ALA A 450 -6.82 18.82 -11.60
CA ALA A 450 -5.52 18.24 -11.84
C ALA A 450 -4.54 19.37 -12.18
N ILE A 451 -3.73 19.79 -11.19
CA ILE A 451 -2.49 20.46 -11.47
C ILE A 451 -1.59 19.39 -12.07
N SER A 452 -1.51 19.34 -13.39
CA SER A 452 -0.45 18.63 -14.10
C SER A 452 0.88 19.23 -13.65
N VAL A 453 1.47 18.65 -12.63
CA VAL A 453 2.86 18.92 -12.30
C VAL A 453 3.65 18.23 -13.42
N GLY A 454 4.19 19.05 -14.33
CA GLY A 454 5.02 18.59 -15.42
C GLY A 454 6.07 17.61 -14.89
N GLY A 455 6.06 16.38 -15.42
CA GLY A 455 7.00 15.34 -15.08
C GLY A 455 8.43 15.82 -15.32
N GLY A 456 9.14 16.11 -14.23
CA GLY A 456 10.57 16.24 -14.26
C GLY A 456 11.16 14.89 -14.61
N ALA A 457 11.82 14.78 -15.76
CA ALA A 457 12.57 13.60 -16.18
C ALA A 457 13.50 13.18 -15.07
N SER A 458 13.48 11.90 -14.72
CA SER A 458 14.49 11.27 -13.87
C SER A 458 15.87 11.52 -14.48
N PRO A 459 16.88 11.90 -13.71
CA PRO A 459 18.26 11.86 -14.17
C PRO A 459 18.68 10.41 -14.35
N LYS A 460 19.31 10.14 -15.51
CA LYS A 460 19.97 8.87 -15.84
C LYS A 460 21.12 8.59 -14.86
#